data_3f0be91f76f7cf0e1d98d2d2ab220567
#
_entry.id   3f0be91f76f7cf0e1d98d2d2ab220567
#
_cell.length_a   1.000
_cell.length_b   1.000
_cell.length_c   1.000
_cell.angle_alpha   90.00
_cell.angle_beta   90.00
_cell.angle_gamma   90.00
#
_symmetry.space_group_name_H-M   'P 1'
#
loop_
_entity.id
_entity.type
_entity.pdbx_description
1 polymer ?
#
loop_
_entity_poly.entity_id
_entity_poly.type
_entity_poly.pdbx_seq_one_letter_code
_entity_poly.pdbx_strand_id
1 'polypeptide(L)'
;MRRLCTILARGGSKGVPRKNIRTLAGKPLIAHSVEQAIASRLFDVVAVSSDDEEILEGGRSAGASWLVERPAELANDTAAKLPAICHCVNEVETEMVLTFDTIVDLQPTSPLRLPNDIVGAVRLLENSDAPNVITGSPAKCSPYFNLVEEAGDGTVGLSKPTDPPIVRRQDAPRTFDMNGSIYAWRRDILMSGVGLFLAGTRLFEMPEERSADIDTELDFEFVEFLANRSAAV
;
A
#
# COMPACT_ATOMS: atom_id res chain seq x y z
N MET A 1 -2.56 20.22 -11.12
CA MET A 1 -1.78 19.32 -10.24
C MET A 1 -1.67 17.99 -10.97
N ARG A 2 -0.45 17.54 -11.25
CA ARG A 2 -0.18 16.27 -11.97
C ARG A 2 0.03 15.14 -10.95
N ARG A 3 -0.56 13.99 -11.22
CA ARG A 3 -0.52 12.84 -10.32
C ARG A 3 0.02 11.59 -11.02
N LEU A 4 1.00 10.95 -10.41
CA LEU A 4 1.53 9.66 -10.84
C LEU A 4 1.06 8.58 -9.85
N CYS A 5 0.51 7.49 -10.38
CA CYS A 5 0.32 6.27 -9.63
C CYS A 5 1.46 5.30 -9.94
N THR A 6 2.13 4.81 -8.91
CA THR A 6 3.10 3.72 -9.00
C THR A 6 2.51 2.44 -8.44
N ILE A 7 2.76 1.30 -9.09
CA ILE A 7 2.33 -0.03 -8.66
C ILE A 7 3.55 -0.93 -8.74
N LEU A 8 4.11 -1.24 -7.58
CA LEU A 8 5.36 -1.98 -7.49
C LEU A 8 5.10 -3.46 -7.22
N ALA A 9 5.55 -4.32 -8.10
CA ALA A 9 5.43 -5.76 -7.97
C ALA A 9 6.75 -6.43 -8.34
N ARG A 10 7.25 -7.35 -7.52
CA ARG A 10 8.45 -8.14 -7.82
C ARG A 10 8.08 -9.58 -8.18
N GLY A 11 8.90 -10.24 -9.01
CA GLY A 11 8.72 -11.64 -9.40
C GLY A 11 8.91 -12.62 -8.23
N GLY A 12 9.89 -12.33 -7.34
CA GLY A 12 10.28 -13.17 -6.23
C GLY A 12 9.39 -13.03 -4.98
N SER A 13 8.18 -13.60 -4.98
CA SER A 13 7.30 -13.64 -3.80
C SER A 13 7.54 -14.90 -2.99
N LYS A 14 7.84 -14.78 -1.66
CA LYS A 14 8.14 -15.93 -0.78
C LYS A 14 6.90 -16.58 -0.17
N GLY A 15 5.98 -15.80 0.37
CA GLY A 15 4.81 -16.31 1.08
C GLY A 15 3.78 -16.95 0.15
N VAL A 16 3.57 -16.36 -1.02
CA VAL A 16 2.71 -16.91 -2.09
C VAL A 16 3.52 -16.89 -3.39
N PRO A 17 3.96 -18.03 -3.93
CA PRO A 17 4.72 -18.08 -5.17
C PRO A 17 4.00 -17.38 -6.33
N ARG A 18 4.74 -16.54 -7.07
CA ARG A 18 4.22 -15.77 -8.22
C ARG A 18 2.95 -14.95 -7.92
N LYS A 19 2.81 -14.48 -6.69
CA LYS A 19 1.64 -13.80 -6.13
C LYS A 19 1.04 -12.76 -7.10
N ASN A 20 1.87 -11.89 -7.66
CA ASN A 20 1.41 -10.73 -8.42
C ASN A 20 0.75 -11.05 -9.77
N ILE A 21 1.00 -12.24 -10.33
CA ILE A 21 0.35 -12.75 -11.55
C ILE A 21 -0.65 -13.86 -11.27
N ARG A 22 -0.75 -14.33 -10.01
CA ARG A 22 -1.75 -15.33 -9.63
C ARG A 22 -3.15 -14.77 -9.83
N THR A 23 -4.05 -15.61 -10.37
CA THR A 23 -5.42 -15.22 -10.66
C THR A 23 -6.24 -15.07 -9.38
N LEU A 24 -6.84 -13.90 -9.21
CA LEU A 24 -7.82 -13.59 -8.18
C LEU A 24 -9.09 -13.09 -8.87
N ALA A 25 -10.25 -13.69 -8.59
CA ALA A 25 -11.53 -13.31 -9.19
C ALA A 25 -11.44 -13.13 -10.72
N GLY A 26 -10.78 -14.05 -11.41
CA GLY A 26 -10.71 -14.12 -12.88
C GLY A 26 -9.62 -13.29 -13.56
N LYS A 27 -8.77 -12.55 -12.83
CA LYS A 27 -7.68 -11.75 -13.40
C LYS A 27 -6.41 -11.78 -12.54
N PRO A 28 -5.21 -11.50 -13.11
CA PRO A 28 -3.97 -11.42 -12.34
C PRO A 28 -4.07 -10.40 -11.20
N LEU A 29 -3.43 -10.69 -10.07
CA LEU A 29 -3.49 -9.82 -8.89
C LEU A 29 -3.04 -8.38 -9.20
N ILE A 30 -1.99 -8.20 -9.99
CA ILE A 30 -1.51 -6.88 -10.42
C ILE A 30 -2.59 -6.06 -11.14
N ALA A 31 -3.45 -6.72 -11.93
CA ALA A 31 -4.49 -6.07 -12.72
C ALA A 31 -5.52 -5.32 -11.85
N HIS A 32 -5.83 -5.86 -10.65
CA HIS A 32 -6.77 -5.19 -9.74
C HIS A 32 -6.31 -3.79 -9.38
N SER A 33 -5.02 -3.61 -9.03
CA SER A 33 -4.49 -2.30 -8.66
C SER A 33 -4.44 -1.33 -9.83
N VAL A 34 -4.09 -1.81 -11.02
CA VAL A 34 -4.08 -0.98 -12.25
C VAL A 34 -5.49 -0.50 -12.59
N GLU A 35 -6.47 -1.39 -12.61
CA GLU A 35 -7.85 -1.05 -12.91
C GLU A 35 -8.46 -0.10 -11.87
N GLN A 36 -8.16 -0.28 -10.58
CA GLN A 36 -8.60 0.62 -9.51
C GLN A 36 -8.00 2.01 -9.65
N ALA A 37 -6.71 2.10 -10.00
CA ALA A 37 -6.06 3.37 -10.30
C ALA A 37 -6.76 4.10 -11.45
N ILE A 38 -7.00 3.41 -12.56
CA ILE A 38 -7.69 3.94 -13.74
C ILE A 38 -9.13 4.36 -13.39
N ALA A 39 -9.87 3.49 -12.68
CA ALA A 39 -11.25 3.76 -12.27
C ALA A 39 -11.39 4.96 -11.31
N SER A 40 -10.33 5.30 -10.56
CA SER A 40 -10.31 6.49 -9.70
C SER A 40 -10.35 7.81 -10.51
N ARG A 41 -9.91 7.78 -11.76
CA ARG A 41 -9.80 8.95 -12.68
C ARG A 41 -8.95 10.09 -12.11
N LEU A 42 -7.98 9.79 -11.25
CA LEU A 42 -7.15 10.79 -10.59
C LEU A 42 -5.82 11.02 -11.30
N PHE A 43 -5.28 9.99 -11.95
CA PHE A 43 -3.89 9.95 -12.37
C PHE A 43 -3.70 10.32 -13.82
N ASP A 44 -2.67 11.13 -14.10
CA ASP A 44 -2.19 11.42 -15.44
C ASP A 44 -1.42 10.23 -16.01
N VAL A 45 -0.73 9.49 -15.13
CA VAL A 45 0.02 8.27 -15.48
C VAL A 45 -0.21 7.20 -14.42
N VAL A 46 -0.42 5.96 -14.85
CA VAL A 46 -0.40 4.75 -14.03
C VAL A 46 0.79 3.91 -14.49
N ALA A 47 1.80 3.78 -13.62
CA ALA A 47 3.05 3.07 -13.91
C ALA A 47 3.14 1.77 -13.11
N VAL A 48 3.51 0.67 -13.79
CA VAL A 48 3.86 -0.60 -13.15
C VAL A 48 5.38 -0.76 -13.21
N SER A 49 6.00 -1.06 -12.05
CA SER A 49 7.43 -1.33 -11.94
C SER A 49 7.68 -2.75 -11.46
N SER A 50 8.43 -3.53 -12.26
CA SER A 50 8.76 -4.92 -11.96
C SER A 50 10.11 -5.34 -12.56
N ASP A 51 10.71 -6.35 -11.94
CA ASP A 51 11.86 -7.13 -12.45
C ASP A 51 11.42 -8.37 -13.25
N ASP A 52 10.11 -8.59 -13.41
CA ASP A 52 9.50 -9.77 -14.04
C ASP A 52 8.63 -9.31 -15.23
N GLU A 53 8.96 -9.85 -16.42
CA GLU A 53 8.29 -9.48 -17.68
C GLU A 53 6.80 -9.86 -17.68
N GLU A 54 6.42 -10.99 -17.07
CA GLU A 54 5.00 -11.41 -17.01
C GLU A 54 4.17 -10.45 -16.14
N ILE A 55 4.77 -9.90 -15.08
CA ILE A 55 4.12 -8.87 -14.27
C ILE A 55 3.95 -7.58 -15.06
N LEU A 56 4.97 -7.16 -15.80
CA LEU A 56 4.88 -5.97 -16.67
C LEU A 56 3.82 -6.17 -17.74
N GLU A 57 3.75 -7.33 -18.36
CA GLU A 57 2.72 -7.64 -19.37
C GLU A 57 1.32 -7.72 -18.76
N GLY A 58 1.18 -8.27 -17.54
CA GLY A 58 -0.07 -8.24 -16.77
C GLY A 58 -0.54 -6.81 -16.48
N GLY A 59 0.39 -5.92 -16.14
CA GLY A 59 0.12 -4.50 -15.97
C GLY A 59 -0.29 -3.81 -17.26
N ARG A 60 0.41 -4.10 -18.38
CA ARG A 60 0.08 -3.58 -19.72
C ARG A 60 -1.33 -4.00 -20.13
N SER A 61 -1.62 -5.29 -20.03
CA SER A 61 -2.93 -5.85 -20.38
C SER A 61 -4.07 -5.28 -19.55
N ALA A 62 -3.80 -4.86 -18.30
CA ALA A 62 -4.74 -4.17 -17.43
C ALA A 62 -4.90 -2.66 -17.72
N GLY A 63 -4.09 -2.11 -18.64
CA GLY A 63 -4.18 -0.71 -19.09
C GLY A 63 -3.20 0.24 -18.40
N ALA A 64 -2.14 -0.24 -17.74
CA ALA A 64 -1.07 0.63 -17.25
C ALA A 64 -0.48 1.45 -18.41
N SER A 65 -0.35 2.76 -18.20
CA SER A 65 0.13 3.68 -19.24
C SER A 65 1.67 3.69 -19.35
N TRP A 66 2.36 3.19 -18.32
CA TRP A 66 3.81 3.13 -18.28
C TRP A 66 4.33 1.84 -17.63
N LEU A 67 5.40 1.29 -18.17
CA LEU A 67 6.06 0.10 -17.64
C LEU A 67 7.52 0.43 -17.36
N VAL A 68 7.95 0.15 -16.14
CA VAL A 68 9.32 0.42 -15.67
C VAL A 68 10.00 -0.89 -15.32
N GLU A 69 11.04 -1.25 -16.06
CA GLU A 69 11.89 -2.38 -15.71
C GLU A 69 12.71 -2.02 -14.46
N ARG A 70 12.54 -2.81 -13.39
CA ARG A 70 13.18 -2.54 -12.12
C ARG A 70 14.53 -3.24 -12.03
N PRO A 71 15.62 -2.52 -11.71
CA PRO A 71 16.92 -3.13 -11.47
C PRO A 71 16.88 -4.18 -10.35
N ALA A 72 17.67 -5.24 -10.51
CA ALA A 72 17.70 -6.38 -9.58
C ALA A 72 18.04 -5.98 -8.13
N GLU A 73 18.88 -4.96 -7.94
CA GLU A 73 19.21 -4.40 -6.63
C GLU A 73 18.02 -3.77 -5.90
N LEU A 74 16.99 -3.33 -6.64
CA LEU A 74 15.74 -2.80 -6.09
C LEU A 74 14.60 -3.84 -6.06
N ALA A 75 14.86 -5.08 -6.46
CA ALA A 75 13.89 -6.16 -6.52
C ALA A 75 14.18 -7.33 -5.57
N ASN A 76 15.31 -7.29 -4.83
CA ASN A 76 15.69 -8.34 -3.88
C ASN A 76 14.89 -8.25 -2.56
N ASP A 77 15.03 -9.27 -1.70
CA ASP A 77 14.28 -9.39 -0.44
C ASP A 77 14.61 -8.34 0.61
N THR A 78 15.77 -7.70 0.52
CA THR A 78 16.24 -6.67 1.46
C THR A 78 16.05 -5.26 0.91
N ALA A 79 15.62 -5.12 -0.35
CA ALA A 79 15.39 -3.83 -0.96
C ALA A 79 14.25 -3.07 -0.26
N ALA A 80 14.55 -1.85 0.19
CA ALA A 80 13.55 -0.98 0.77
C ALA A 80 12.55 -0.49 -0.30
N LYS A 81 11.29 -0.32 0.09
CA LYS A 81 10.21 0.07 -0.83
C LYS A 81 10.39 1.48 -1.40
N LEU A 82 10.77 2.45 -0.57
CA LEU A 82 10.88 3.86 -0.99
C LEU A 82 11.87 4.07 -2.15
N PRO A 83 13.10 3.52 -2.13
CA PRO A 83 14.00 3.61 -3.27
C PRO A 83 13.42 3.06 -4.59
N ALA A 84 12.65 1.97 -4.53
CA ALA A 84 12.01 1.41 -5.71
C ALA A 84 10.89 2.31 -6.24
N ILE A 85 10.13 2.99 -5.35
CA ILE A 85 9.15 4.01 -5.76
C ILE A 85 9.87 5.20 -6.41
N CYS A 86 10.92 5.72 -5.78
CA CYS A 86 11.71 6.84 -6.33
C CYS A 86 12.32 6.51 -7.69
N HIS A 87 12.82 5.28 -7.88
CA HIS A 87 13.30 4.81 -9.17
C HIS A 87 12.17 4.88 -10.23
N CYS A 88 11.01 4.31 -9.93
CA CYS A 88 9.87 4.33 -10.84
C CYS A 88 9.45 5.77 -11.21
N VAL A 89 9.42 6.68 -10.24
CA VAL A 89 9.11 8.10 -10.47
C VAL A 89 10.14 8.73 -11.39
N ASN A 90 11.44 8.55 -11.12
CA ASN A 90 12.52 9.11 -11.93
C ASN A 90 12.49 8.65 -13.37
N GLU A 91 12.28 7.34 -13.60
CA GLU A 91 12.17 6.78 -14.96
C GLU A 91 11.03 7.44 -15.74
N VAL A 92 9.83 7.49 -15.14
CA VAL A 92 8.66 8.10 -15.79
C VAL A 92 8.88 9.60 -16.05
N GLU A 93 9.39 10.36 -15.08
CA GLU A 93 9.63 11.81 -15.21
C GLU A 93 10.70 12.12 -16.27
N THR A 94 11.75 11.30 -16.33
CA THR A 94 12.84 11.46 -17.30
C THR A 94 12.35 11.25 -18.73
N GLU A 95 11.66 10.15 -18.97
CA GLU A 95 11.15 9.79 -20.30
C GLU A 95 10.05 10.75 -20.79
N MET A 96 9.19 11.21 -19.87
CA MET A 96 8.12 12.15 -20.22
C MET A 96 8.56 13.61 -20.22
N VAL A 97 9.77 13.91 -19.77
CA VAL A 97 10.32 15.29 -19.64
C VAL A 97 9.36 16.19 -18.86
N LEU A 98 8.84 15.69 -17.74
CA LEU A 98 7.94 16.43 -16.85
C LEU A 98 8.11 15.98 -15.39
N THR A 99 7.51 16.73 -14.46
CA THR A 99 7.44 16.36 -13.04
C THR A 99 5.99 16.27 -12.59
N PHE A 100 5.75 15.41 -11.58
CA PHE A 100 4.45 15.29 -10.92
C PHE A 100 4.43 16.08 -9.61
N ASP A 101 3.25 16.43 -9.12
CA ASP A 101 3.07 17.11 -7.84
C ASP A 101 2.79 16.10 -6.72
N THR A 102 2.00 15.09 -7.03
CA THR A 102 1.56 14.03 -6.10
C THR A 102 1.94 12.65 -6.64
N ILE A 103 2.56 11.85 -5.79
CA ILE A 103 2.89 10.44 -6.07
C ILE A 103 2.03 9.55 -5.18
N VAL A 104 1.40 8.55 -5.76
CA VAL A 104 0.58 7.57 -5.04
C VAL A 104 1.07 6.17 -5.39
N ASP A 105 1.46 5.40 -4.36
CA ASP A 105 1.80 4.01 -4.53
C ASP A 105 0.65 3.11 -4.08
N LEU A 106 0.23 2.21 -4.96
CA LEU A 106 -0.81 1.22 -4.68
C LEU A 106 -0.18 -0.17 -4.56
N GLN A 107 -0.39 -0.82 -3.42
CA GLN A 107 0.15 -2.16 -3.19
C GLN A 107 -0.70 -3.21 -3.89
N PRO A 108 -0.13 -4.07 -4.77
CA PRO A 108 -0.89 -5.13 -5.45
C PRO A 108 -1.55 -6.12 -4.49
N THR A 109 -0.92 -6.37 -3.36
CA THR A 109 -1.36 -7.36 -2.36
C THR A 109 -2.59 -6.95 -1.56
N SER A 110 -3.08 -5.72 -1.74
CA SER A 110 -4.33 -5.21 -1.13
C SER A 110 -5.40 -4.97 -2.20
N PRO A 111 -5.94 -6.02 -2.85
CA PRO A 111 -6.81 -5.88 -4.04
C PRO A 111 -8.23 -5.44 -3.71
N LEU A 112 -8.66 -5.48 -2.44
CA LEU A 112 -10.04 -5.18 -2.02
C LEU A 112 -10.34 -3.69 -1.84
N ARG A 113 -9.34 -2.80 -1.98
CA ARG A 113 -9.57 -1.35 -1.95
C ARG A 113 -10.51 -0.93 -3.08
N LEU A 114 -11.26 0.13 -2.86
CA LEU A 114 -12.11 0.73 -3.89
C LEU A 114 -11.47 2.00 -4.46
N PRO A 115 -11.83 2.42 -5.69
CA PRO A 115 -11.39 3.70 -6.24
C PRO A 115 -11.64 4.90 -5.31
N ASN A 116 -12.73 4.87 -4.54
CA ASN A 116 -13.05 5.93 -3.58
C ASN A 116 -12.08 6.00 -2.39
N ASP A 117 -11.42 4.90 -2.02
CA ASP A 117 -10.37 4.91 -0.98
C ASP A 117 -9.15 5.67 -1.49
N ILE A 118 -8.79 5.46 -2.77
CA ILE A 118 -7.70 6.19 -3.43
C ILE A 118 -8.03 7.69 -3.49
N VAL A 119 -9.24 8.02 -3.93
CA VAL A 119 -9.72 9.42 -3.97
C VAL A 119 -9.68 10.06 -2.59
N GLY A 120 -10.11 9.34 -1.55
CA GLY A 120 -10.11 9.82 -0.17
C GLY A 120 -8.71 10.11 0.37
N ALA A 121 -7.76 9.18 0.16
CA ALA A 121 -6.37 9.35 0.59
C ALA A 121 -5.68 10.53 -0.12
N VAL A 122 -5.86 10.66 -1.44
CA VAL A 122 -5.31 11.77 -2.23
C VAL A 122 -5.90 13.11 -1.80
N ARG A 123 -7.22 13.19 -1.60
CA ARG A 123 -7.88 14.41 -1.12
C ARG A 123 -7.40 14.80 0.27
N LEU A 124 -7.18 13.83 1.16
CA LEU A 124 -6.64 14.11 2.50
C LEU A 124 -5.25 14.74 2.41
N LEU A 125 -4.38 14.24 1.52
CA LEU A 125 -3.07 14.83 1.27
C LEU A 125 -3.17 16.26 0.72
N GLU A 126 -3.92 16.43 -0.37
CA GLU A 126 -3.93 17.68 -1.13
C GLU A 126 -4.67 18.81 -0.42
N ASN A 127 -5.67 18.49 0.42
CA ASN A 127 -6.45 19.47 1.21
C ASN A 127 -5.87 19.72 2.61
N SER A 128 -4.65 19.26 2.88
CA SER A 128 -3.98 19.49 4.17
C SER A 128 -2.50 19.80 3.97
N ASP A 129 -1.81 20.23 5.04
CA ASP A 129 -0.37 20.46 5.05
C ASP A 129 0.43 19.14 5.30
N ALA A 130 -0.21 17.99 5.21
CA ALA A 130 0.45 16.71 5.43
C ALA A 130 1.56 16.49 4.40
N PRO A 131 2.75 16.02 4.82
CA PRO A 131 3.83 15.64 3.91
C PRO A 131 3.47 14.38 3.14
N ASN A 132 2.76 13.47 3.79
CA ASN A 132 2.28 12.21 3.22
C ASN A 132 1.03 11.70 3.95
N VAL A 133 0.36 10.76 3.30
CA VAL A 133 -0.78 10.01 3.82
C VAL A 133 -0.50 8.52 3.70
N ILE A 134 -0.78 7.79 4.76
CA ILE A 134 -0.80 6.32 4.80
C ILE A 134 -2.24 5.83 5.01
N THR A 135 -2.50 4.57 4.73
CA THR A 135 -3.81 3.96 5.00
C THR A 135 -3.73 2.88 6.08
N GLY A 136 -4.83 2.69 6.78
CA GLY A 136 -4.97 1.68 7.82
C GLY A 136 -6.41 1.50 8.26
N SER A 137 -6.66 0.43 8.98
CA SER A 137 -7.95 0.14 9.63
C SER A 137 -7.83 0.22 11.16
N PRO A 138 -8.94 0.38 11.89
CA PRO A 138 -8.91 0.30 13.35
C PRO A 138 -8.23 -0.99 13.82
N ALA A 139 -7.22 -0.86 14.69
CA ALA A 139 -6.43 -2.00 15.11
C ALA A 139 -7.26 -3.03 15.89
N LYS A 140 -7.05 -4.31 15.61
CA LYS A 140 -7.68 -5.42 16.35
C LYS A 140 -7.17 -5.51 17.79
N CYS A 141 -5.86 -5.27 17.97
CA CYS A 141 -5.21 -5.20 19.26
C CYS A 141 -4.78 -3.78 19.60
N SER A 142 -4.85 -3.41 20.86
CA SER A 142 -4.37 -2.12 21.34
C SER A 142 -3.10 -2.29 22.18
N PRO A 143 -2.03 -1.54 21.90
CA PRO A 143 -0.80 -1.59 22.68
C PRO A 143 -1.00 -1.13 24.12
N TYR A 144 -2.10 -0.44 24.41
CA TYR A 144 -2.47 0.05 25.72
C TYR A 144 -3.35 -0.90 26.51
N PHE A 145 -3.88 -1.98 25.88
CA PHE A 145 -4.90 -2.80 26.50
C PHE A 145 -4.69 -4.31 26.36
N ASN A 146 -4.28 -4.83 25.18
CA ASN A 146 -4.20 -6.26 24.93
C ASN A 146 -3.13 -6.70 23.90
N LEU A 147 -2.24 -5.80 23.48
CA LEU A 147 -1.02 -6.14 22.76
C LEU A 147 0.12 -6.22 23.79
N VAL A 148 0.83 -7.35 23.81
CA VAL A 148 1.91 -7.60 24.77
C VAL A 148 3.24 -7.77 24.05
N GLU A 149 4.31 -7.40 24.74
CA GLU A 149 5.70 -7.64 24.33
C GLU A 149 6.36 -8.61 25.29
N GLU A 150 7.21 -9.49 24.75
CA GLU A 150 8.02 -10.43 25.53
C GLU A 150 9.37 -9.81 25.84
N ALA A 151 9.78 -9.83 27.09
CA ALA A 151 11.10 -9.44 27.55
C ALA A 151 12.10 -10.60 27.37
N GLY A 152 13.41 -10.29 27.44
CA GLY A 152 14.47 -11.29 27.23
C GLY A 152 14.52 -12.44 28.26
N ASP A 153 13.79 -12.32 29.37
CA ASP A 153 13.62 -13.37 30.40
C ASP A 153 12.35 -14.22 30.20
N GLY A 154 11.59 -13.97 29.11
CA GLY A 154 10.34 -14.67 28.80
C GLY A 154 9.11 -14.14 29.52
N THR A 155 9.22 -13.09 30.33
CA THR A 155 8.05 -12.40 30.92
C THR A 155 7.35 -11.54 29.88
N VAL A 156 6.04 -11.32 30.05
CA VAL A 156 5.25 -10.49 29.12
C VAL A 156 4.60 -9.33 29.84
N GLY A 157 4.52 -8.19 29.14
CA GLY A 157 3.85 -6.98 29.61
C GLY A 157 3.12 -6.27 28.48
N LEU A 158 2.24 -5.32 28.80
CA LEU A 158 1.62 -4.47 27.77
C LEU A 158 2.69 -3.69 27.00
N SER A 159 2.54 -3.61 25.69
CA SER A 159 3.47 -2.88 24.79
C SER A 159 3.58 -1.40 25.17
N LYS A 160 2.47 -0.78 25.58
CA LYS A 160 2.42 0.62 26.06
C LYS A 160 1.61 0.72 27.36
N PRO A 161 2.19 0.41 28.52
CA PRO A 161 1.50 0.58 29.79
C PRO A 161 1.26 2.07 30.07
N THR A 162 0.15 2.38 30.76
CA THR A 162 -0.21 3.75 31.19
C THR A 162 -0.36 3.83 32.70
N ASP A 163 -0.18 5.02 33.26
CA ASP A 163 -0.45 5.29 34.65
C ASP A 163 -1.46 6.46 34.75
N PRO A 164 -2.69 6.24 35.30
CA PRO A 164 -3.24 4.95 35.73
C PRO A 164 -3.50 3.97 34.56
N PRO A 165 -3.63 2.66 34.86
CA PRO A 165 -3.92 1.64 33.83
C PRO A 165 -5.26 1.87 33.16
N ILE A 166 -5.32 1.67 31.84
CA ILE A 166 -6.56 1.71 31.06
C ILE A 166 -7.33 0.41 31.29
N VAL A 167 -8.55 0.52 31.82
CA VAL A 167 -9.39 -0.62 32.15
C VAL A 167 -10.39 -0.98 31.06
N ARG A 168 -10.81 -0.02 30.25
CA ARG A 168 -11.77 -0.24 29.16
C ARG A 168 -11.15 0.13 27.82
N ARG A 169 -11.37 -0.71 26.81
CA ARG A 169 -10.80 -0.53 25.45
C ARG A 169 -11.17 0.83 24.83
N GLN A 170 -12.39 1.30 25.07
CA GLN A 170 -12.86 2.59 24.55
C GLN A 170 -12.17 3.82 25.14
N ASP A 171 -11.49 3.66 26.28
CA ASP A 171 -10.75 4.74 26.93
C ASP A 171 -9.29 4.81 26.46
N ALA A 172 -8.85 3.80 25.69
CA ALA A 172 -7.52 3.77 25.09
C ALA A 172 -7.42 4.73 23.90
N PRO A 173 -6.24 5.31 23.65
CA PRO A 173 -5.99 6.04 22.43
C PRO A 173 -6.32 5.17 21.20
N ARG A 174 -6.87 5.80 20.16
CA ARG A 174 -7.11 5.09 18.89
C ARG A 174 -5.81 4.58 18.31
N THR A 175 -5.81 3.32 17.91
CA THR A 175 -4.70 2.66 17.21
C THR A 175 -5.18 2.08 15.89
N PHE A 176 -4.27 1.98 14.93
CA PHE A 176 -4.58 1.50 13.60
C PHE A 176 -3.56 0.47 13.16
N ASP A 177 -4.03 -0.57 12.51
CA ASP A 177 -3.19 -1.48 11.75
C ASP A 177 -2.96 -0.85 10.38
N MET A 178 -1.69 -0.55 10.05
CA MET A 178 -1.32 0.00 8.75
C MET A 178 -1.45 -1.12 7.71
N ASN A 179 -2.36 -0.93 6.75
CA ASN A 179 -2.67 -1.96 5.75
C ASN A 179 -1.80 -1.90 4.48
N GLY A 180 -0.93 -0.90 4.39
CA GLY A 180 -0.04 -0.75 3.24
C GLY A 180 -0.72 -0.51 1.88
N SER A 181 -2.04 -0.44 1.84
CA SER A 181 -2.83 -0.45 0.61
C SER A 181 -2.56 0.76 -0.31
N ILE A 182 -2.54 1.95 0.30
CA ILE A 182 -2.34 3.21 -0.42
C ILE A 182 -1.35 4.06 0.36
N TYR A 183 -0.34 4.55 -0.33
CA TYR A 183 0.57 5.58 0.17
C TYR A 183 0.51 6.77 -0.77
N ALA A 184 0.37 7.97 -0.24
CA ALA A 184 0.36 9.19 -1.03
C ALA A 184 1.35 10.21 -0.47
N TRP A 185 2.16 10.82 -1.32
CA TRP A 185 3.16 11.82 -0.94
C TRP A 185 3.06 13.06 -1.82
N ARG A 186 3.48 14.20 -1.24
CA ARG A 186 4.01 15.28 -2.07
C ARG A 186 5.32 14.81 -2.69
N ARG A 187 5.50 15.08 -3.96
CA ARG A 187 6.66 14.55 -4.71
C ARG A 187 8.00 14.95 -4.08
N ASP A 188 8.16 16.20 -3.70
CA ASP A 188 9.38 16.74 -3.09
C ASP A 188 9.75 16.03 -1.79
N ILE A 189 8.75 15.70 -0.98
CA ILE A 189 8.91 14.93 0.26
C ILE A 189 9.36 13.50 -0.03
N LEU A 190 8.71 12.80 -0.95
CA LEU A 190 9.11 11.44 -1.35
C LEU A 190 10.56 11.43 -1.84
N MET A 191 10.91 12.35 -2.74
CA MET A 191 12.23 12.39 -3.37
C MET A 191 13.35 12.85 -2.43
N SER A 192 13.02 13.44 -1.28
CA SER A 192 14.00 13.78 -0.23
C SER A 192 14.50 12.57 0.57
N GLY A 193 13.86 11.39 0.43
CA GLY A 193 14.30 10.14 1.07
C GLY A 193 14.09 10.06 2.59
N VAL A 194 13.27 10.92 3.18
CA VAL A 194 13.12 11.07 4.65
C VAL A 194 12.31 9.97 5.35
N GLY A 195 11.92 8.91 4.66
CA GLY A 195 11.18 7.80 5.28
C GLY A 195 9.66 7.96 5.22
N LEU A 196 8.95 7.06 5.93
CA LEU A 196 7.48 6.96 5.86
C LEU A 196 6.78 7.76 6.96
N PHE A 197 7.28 7.70 8.19
CA PHE A 197 6.67 8.37 9.33
C PHE A 197 7.35 9.72 9.59
N LEU A 198 6.68 10.79 9.20
CA LEU A 198 7.16 12.16 9.29
C LEU A 198 6.30 12.96 10.29
N ALA A 199 6.84 14.07 10.78
CA ALA A 199 6.02 15.02 11.53
C ALA A 199 4.89 15.51 10.59
N GLY A 200 3.62 15.27 10.99
CA GLY A 200 2.45 15.61 10.19
C GLY A 200 1.95 14.52 9.24
N THR A 201 2.57 13.31 9.19
CA THR A 201 1.97 12.17 8.50
C THR A 201 0.53 11.96 8.94
N ARG A 202 -0.40 11.83 7.99
CA ARG A 202 -1.81 11.56 8.26
C ARG A 202 -2.19 10.15 7.83
N LEU A 203 -3.22 9.62 8.49
CA LEU A 203 -3.80 8.32 8.17
C LEU A 203 -5.19 8.52 7.57
N PHE A 204 -5.42 7.92 6.40
CA PHE A 204 -6.76 7.73 5.85
C PHE A 204 -7.29 6.39 6.31
N GLU A 205 -8.38 6.41 7.10
CA GLU A 205 -8.99 5.23 7.66
C GLU A 205 -9.78 4.47 6.59
N MET A 206 -9.45 3.20 6.40
CA MET A 206 -10.17 2.28 5.54
C MET A 206 -10.96 1.27 6.40
N PRO A 207 -12.11 0.78 5.92
CA PRO A 207 -12.81 -0.32 6.57
C PRO A 207 -11.97 -1.60 6.59
N GLU A 208 -12.20 -2.42 7.62
CA GLU A 208 -11.45 -3.68 7.83
C GLU A 208 -11.60 -4.65 6.64
N GLU A 209 -12.81 -4.76 6.09
CA GLU A 209 -13.12 -5.65 4.95
C GLU A 209 -12.38 -5.28 3.66
N ARG A 210 -11.86 -4.06 3.54
CA ARG A 210 -11.04 -3.60 2.39
C ARG A 210 -9.55 -3.43 2.73
N SER A 211 -9.17 -3.79 3.94
CA SER A 211 -7.81 -3.62 4.47
C SER A 211 -7.00 -4.92 4.51
N ALA A 212 -7.55 -6.02 3.96
CA ALA A 212 -6.82 -7.28 3.90
C ALA A 212 -5.63 -7.18 2.94
N ASP A 213 -4.49 -7.70 3.40
CA ASP A 213 -3.24 -7.82 2.65
C ASP A 213 -2.89 -9.30 2.45
N ILE A 214 -2.35 -9.65 1.30
CA ILE A 214 -2.01 -11.03 0.94
C ILE A 214 -0.52 -11.26 1.21
N ASP A 215 -0.19 -11.97 2.30
CA ASP A 215 1.17 -12.38 2.61
C ASP A 215 1.36 -13.90 2.63
N THR A 216 0.30 -14.65 2.93
CA THR A 216 0.28 -16.11 3.01
C THR A 216 -0.78 -16.70 2.08
N GLU A 217 -0.75 -18.03 1.88
CA GLU A 217 -1.81 -18.74 1.14
C GLU A 217 -3.18 -18.56 1.81
N LEU A 218 -3.24 -18.55 3.13
CA LEU A 218 -4.48 -18.35 3.88
C LEU A 218 -5.05 -16.94 3.62
N ASP A 219 -4.19 -15.92 3.54
CA ASP A 219 -4.64 -14.57 3.20
C ASP A 219 -5.19 -14.54 1.77
N PHE A 220 -4.55 -15.26 0.83
CA PHE A 220 -5.02 -15.34 -0.54
C PHE A 220 -6.41 -15.95 -0.62
N GLU A 221 -6.65 -17.09 0.04
CA GLU A 221 -7.96 -17.74 0.11
C GLU A 221 -9.02 -16.83 0.76
N PHE A 222 -8.65 -16.13 1.83
CA PHE A 222 -9.54 -15.20 2.51
C PHE A 222 -9.92 -14.01 1.63
N VAL A 223 -8.95 -13.41 0.94
CA VAL A 223 -9.18 -12.30 0.01
C VAL A 223 -10.02 -12.75 -1.18
N GLU A 224 -9.77 -13.95 -1.72
CA GLU A 224 -10.56 -14.52 -2.81
C GLU A 224 -12.03 -14.74 -2.38
N PHE A 225 -12.26 -15.23 -1.17
CA PHE A 225 -13.60 -15.37 -0.61
C PHE A 225 -14.32 -14.02 -0.51
N LEU A 226 -13.63 -12.96 -0.03
CA LEU A 226 -14.20 -11.62 0.08
C LEU A 226 -14.48 -10.99 -1.28
N ALA A 227 -13.57 -11.16 -2.25
CA ALA A 227 -13.73 -10.65 -3.61
C ALA A 227 -14.96 -11.26 -4.29
N ASN A 228 -15.15 -12.58 -4.17
CA ASN A 228 -16.30 -13.29 -4.74
C ASN A 228 -17.64 -12.89 -4.10
N ARG A 229 -17.66 -12.57 -2.80
CA ARG A 229 -18.85 -12.04 -2.12
C ARG A 229 -19.26 -10.67 -2.65
N SER A 230 -18.28 -9.81 -2.89
CA SER A 230 -18.53 -8.44 -3.38
C SER A 230 -19.01 -8.42 -4.83
N ALA A 231 -18.68 -9.43 -5.63
CA ALA A 231 -19.16 -9.57 -7.01
C ALA A 231 -20.61 -10.16 -7.10
N ALA A 232 -21.12 -10.73 -6.01
CA ALA A 232 -22.45 -11.35 -5.94
C ALA A 232 -23.56 -10.40 -5.44
N VAL A 233 -23.23 -9.16 -5.10
CA VAL A 233 -24.14 -8.09 -4.64
C VAL A 233 -24.17 -6.97 -5.67
#